data_715fde5e17471ef75faafcc33c656864
#
_entry.id   715fde5e17471ef75faafcc33c656864
#
_cell.length_a   1.000
_cell.length_b   1.000
_cell.length_c   1.000
_cell.angle_alpha   90.00
_cell.angle_beta   90.00
_cell.angle_gamma   90.00
#
_symmetry.space_group_name_H-M   'P 1'
#
loop_
_entity.id
_entity.type
_entity.pdbx_description
1 polymer ?
#
loop_
_entity_poly.entity_id
_entity_poly.type
_entity_poly.pdbx_seq_one_letter_code
_entity_poly.pdbx_strand_id
1 'polypeptide(L)'
;MNSVWTDQYPSEYGWSLYGPEQTQNAQEIAQYLVNNGVNQDSAYAILGNMTVESFLNPGIWQYHSGVWVSANSFGLAQWDPSTKYSDYLTQQGLTVNQENMENGYYQLDFLLQDSAQWSTSHVDMNTGWSNDYQIYVPIYPTMQDFFTDTQASVSAKTLAWMVYWERPSYDPNINHMTDRIDYANHWSGSISVFALIWLLAKVAGKWRL
;
A
#
# COMPACT_ATOMS: atom_id res chain seq x y z
N MET A 1 -6.82 14.15 18.67
CA MET A 1 -6.06 14.55 17.46
C MET A 1 -6.98 14.35 16.28
N ASN A 2 -7.15 15.32 15.39
CA ASN A 2 -7.91 15.06 14.18
C ASN A 2 -7.14 14.02 13.36
N SER A 3 -7.81 12.93 12.99
CA SER A 3 -7.24 11.94 12.09
C SER A 3 -6.81 12.64 10.79
N VAL A 4 -5.57 12.42 10.35
CA VAL A 4 -5.10 12.86 9.02
C VAL A 4 -5.75 12.03 7.92
N TRP A 5 -6.28 10.85 8.30
CA TRP A 5 -6.84 9.86 7.39
C TRP A 5 -8.30 10.17 7.08
N THR A 6 -8.64 10.05 5.84
CA THR A 6 -10.03 10.12 5.40
C THR A 6 -10.57 8.71 5.22
N ASP A 7 -11.65 8.41 5.93
CA ASP A 7 -12.33 7.10 5.98
C ASP A 7 -13.66 7.11 5.22
N GLN A 8 -13.75 7.92 4.17
CA GLN A 8 -14.93 7.89 3.33
C GLN A 8 -14.95 6.62 2.49
N TYR A 9 -15.99 5.81 2.69
CA TYR A 9 -16.29 4.73 1.77
C TYR A 9 -16.59 5.30 0.39
N PRO A 10 -16.05 4.68 -0.68
CA PRO A 10 -16.49 5.02 -2.02
C PRO A 10 -18.01 4.81 -2.04
N SER A 11 -18.77 5.88 -2.31
CA SER A 11 -20.17 5.69 -2.69
C SER A 11 -20.17 4.86 -3.96
N GLU A 12 -21.05 3.88 -4.10
CA GLU A 12 -21.10 2.93 -5.23
C GLU A 12 -21.12 3.61 -6.62
N TYR A 13 -21.18 4.94 -6.69
CA TYR A 13 -21.44 5.70 -7.90
C TYR A 13 -20.69 7.02 -8.06
N GLY A 14 -19.50 7.21 -7.50
CA GLY A 14 -18.89 8.49 -7.76
C GLY A 14 -17.55 8.83 -7.12
N TRP A 15 -16.74 7.88 -6.77
CA TRP A 15 -15.37 8.19 -6.42
C TRP A 15 -14.61 8.58 -7.67
N SER A 16 -14.21 9.83 -7.69
CA SER A 16 -13.13 10.23 -8.58
C SER A 16 -11.89 9.49 -8.06
N LEU A 17 -11.47 8.47 -8.78
CA LEU A 17 -10.10 7.96 -8.70
C LEU A 17 -9.21 9.20 -8.80
N TYR A 18 -8.38 9.45 -7.78
CA TYR A 18 -7.58 10.66 -7.65
C TYR A 18 -8.27 11.89 -7.05
N GLY A 19 -9.31 11.69 -6.23
CA GLY A 19 -9.90 12.77 -5.43
C GLY A 19 -8.90 13.34 -4.40
N PRO A 20 -9.21 14.53 -3.82
CA PRO A 20 -8.33 15.19 -2.84
C PRO A 20 -7.99 14.30 -1.64
N GLU A 21 -8.95 13.55 -1.15
CA GLU A 21 -8.80 12.67 0.02
C GLU A 21 -7.86 11.50 -0.30
N GLN A 22 -8.06 10.86 -1.44
CA GLN A 22 -7.19 9.77 -1.88
C GLN A 22 -5.76 10.25 -2.13
N THR A 23 -5.62 11.43 -2.74
CA THR A 23 -4.32 12.07 -2.95
C THR A 23 -3.63 12.38 -1.63
N GLN A 24 -4.35 12.85 -0.63
CA GLN A 24 -3.81 13.08 0.70
C GLN A 24 -3.35 11.77 1.34
N ASN A 25 -4.17 10.74 1.34
CA ASN A 25 -3.78 9.44 1.89
C ASN A 25 -2.57 8.85 1.14
N ALA A 26 -2.51 8.99 -0.20
CA ALA A 26 -1.36 8.57 -0.97
C ALA A 26 -0.06 9.28 -0.55
N GLN A 27 -0.12 10.59 -0.31
CA GLN A 27 1.02 11.38 0.15
C GLN A 27 1.49 10.94 1.54
N GLU A 28 0.57 10.75 2.48
CA GLU A 28 0.88 10.29 3.84
C GLU A 28 1.53 8.89 3.81
N ILE A 29 0.97 7.95 3.05
CA ILE A 29 1.52 6.59 2.91
C ILE A 29 2.93 6.65 2.31
N ALA A 30 3.10 7.32 1.16
CA ALA A 30 4.41 7.41 0.51
C ALA A 30 5.46 8.04 1.42
N GLN A 31 5.11 9.16 2.07
CA GLN A 31 6.02 9.85 2.97
C GLN A 31 6.41 8.99 4.17
N TYR A 32 5.43 8.27 4.73
CA TYR A 32 5.69 7.37 5.86
C TYR A 32 6.64 6.22 5.45
N LEU A 33 6.36 5.55 4.34
CA LEU A 33 7.20 4.46 3.83
C LEU A 33 8.63 4.94 3.55
N VAL A 34 8.79 6.06 2.86
CA VAL A 34 10.12 6.63 2.54
C VAL A 34 10.88 7.04 3.81
N ASN A 35 10.21 7.66 4.78
CA ASN A 35 10.83 8.04 6.05
C ASN A 35 11.30 6.82 6.87
N ASN A 36 10.70 5.66 6.63
CA ASN A 36 11.06 4.39 7.26
C ASN A 36 11.98 3.51 6.39
N GLY A 37 12.65 4.09 5.40
CA GLY A 37 13.71 3.43 4.64
C GLY A 37 13.26 2.66 3.40
N VAL A 38 12.00 2.78 3.00
CA VAL A 38 11.51 2.23 1.73
C VAL A 38 11.93 3.15 0.58
N ASN A 39 12.53 2.60 -0.46
CA ASN A 39 12.84 3.35 -1.68
C ASN A 39 11.56 3.94 -2.29
N GLN A 40 11.67 5.12 -2.88
CA GLN A 40 10.52 5.86 -3.41
C GLN A 40 9.72 5.05 -4.46
N ASP A 41 10.40 4.37 -5.38
CA ASP A 41 9.73 3.55 -6.40
C ASP A 41 9.05 2.32 -5.79
N SER A 42 9.62 1.75 -4.71
CA SER A 42 8.99 0.69 -3.94
C SER A 42 7.74 1.18 -3.19
N ALA A 43 7.79 2.41 -2.65
CA ALA A 43 6.63 3.02 -2.03
C ALA A 43 5.48 3.26 -3.04
N TYR A 44 5.80 3.73 -4.25
CA TYR A 44 4.79 3.88 -5.31
C TYR A 44 4.20 2.54 -5.77
N ALA A 45 5.01 1.50 -5.85
CA ALA A 45 4.56 0.15 -6.15
C ALA A 45 3.57 -0.37 -5.09
N ILE A 46 3.85 -0.16 -3.81
CA ILE A 46 2.95 -0.47 -2.70
C ILE A 46 1.65 0.34 -2.83
N LEU A 47 1.75 1.64 -3.10
CA LEU A 47 0.58 2.50 -3.31
C LEU A 47 -0.33 2.01 -4.44
N GLY A 48 0.24 1.58 -5.57
CA GLY A 48 -0.54 1.05 -6.68
C GLY A 48 -1.36 -0.18 -6.28
N ASN A 49 -0.76 -1.09 -5.51
CA ASN A 49 -1.46 -2.25 -4.97
C ASN A 49 -2.53 -1.84 -3.95
N MET A 50 -2.20 -1.02 -2.95
CA MET A 50 -3.15 -0.54 -1.95
C MET A 50 -4.31 0.25 -2.56
N THR A 51 -4.10 0.93 -3.69
CA THR A 51 -5.18 1.65 -4.38
C THR A 51 -6.27 0.68 -4.85
N VAL A 52 -5.88 -0.49 -5.37
CA VAL A 52 -6.83 -1.52 -5.78
C VAL A 52 -7.46 -2.23 -4.58
N GLU A 53 -6.68 -2.50 -3.54
CA GLU A 53 -7.16 -3.22 -2.35
C GLU A 53 -8.15 -2.40 -1.51
N SER A 54 -7.87 -1.12 -1.31
CA SER A 54 -8.57 -0.31 -0.31
C SER A 54 -8.90 1.12 -0.74
N PHE A 55 -8.59 1.51 -1.98
CA PHE A 55 -8.63 2.92 -2.39
C PHE A 55 -7.79 3.83 -1.47
N LEU A 56 -6.76 3.28 -0.83
CA LEU A 56 -5.91 3.94 0.18
C LEU A 56 -6.68 4.38 1.44
N ASN A 57 -7.81 3.74 1.74
CA ASN A 57 -8.61 4.03 2.91
C ASN A 57 -8.30 3.02 4.04
N PRO A 58 -7.72 3.46 5.16
CA PRO A 58 -7.37 2.56 6.27
C PRO A 58 -8.58 2.01 7.02
N GLY A 59 -9.77 2.59 6.86
CA GLY A 59 -11.00 2.16 7.52
C GLY A 59 -11.87 1.19 6.70
N ILE A 60 -11.41 0.74 5.53
CA ILE A 60 -12.25 -0.04 4.63
C ILE A 60 -12.33 -1.53 5.02
N TRP A 61 -13.54 -2.09 4.96
CA TRP A 61 -13.84 -3.51 5.09
C TRP A 61 -14.22 -4.12 3.74
N GLN A 62 -13.79 -5.35 3.49
CA GLN A 62 -14.11 -6.06 2.24
C GLN A 62 -15.63 -6.15 1.97
N TYR A 63 -16.45 -6.30 3.00
CA TYR A 63 -17.91 -6.48 2.89
C TYR A 63 -18.67 -5.51 3.78
N HIS A 64 -18.55 -4.24 3.73
CA HIS A 64 -19.39 -3.21 4.40
C HIS A 64 -20.14 -3.64 5.70
N SER A 65 -19.65 -4.69 6.37
CA SER A 65 -20.41 -5.33 7.45
C SER A 65 -20.40 -4.53 8.74
N GLY A 66 -19.51 -3.56 8.89
CA GLY A 66 -19.36 -2.74 10.10
C GLY A 66 -19.09 -3.56 11.38
N VAL A 67 -18.87 -4.85 11.21
CA VAL A 67 -18.65 -5.79 12.32
C VAL A 67 -17.24 -6.34 12.22
N TRP A 68 -16.49 -6.21 13.29
CA TRP A 68 -15.16 -6.79 13.49
C TRP A 68 -15.24 -8.32 13.53
N VAL A 69 -15.36 -8.96 12.38
CA VAL A 69 -15.38 -10.42 12.27
C VAL A 69 -14.05 -10.90 11.71
N SER A 70 -13.51 -11.93 12.36
CA SER A 70 -12.22 -12.56 12.04
C SER A 70 -12.10 -13.14 10.63
N ALA A 71 -13.17 -13.11 9.84
CA ALA A 71 -13.25 -13.70 8.51
C ALA A 71 -13.20 -12.70 7.35
N ASN A 72 -13.05 -11.40 7.64
CA ASN A 72 -13.07 -10.36 6.61
C ASN A 72 -11.71 -9.65 6.50
N SER A 73 -11.36 -9.28 5.29
CA SER A 73 -10.20 -8.43 5.04
C SER A 73 -10.46 -6.99 5.49
N PHE A 74 -9.42 -6.31 5.97
CA PHE A 74 -9.52 -4.96 6.51
C PHE A 74 -8.29 -4.10 6.18
N GLY A 75 -8.52 -2.82 6.00
CA GLY A 75 -7.52 -1.77 5.98
C GLY A 75 -6.76 -1.62 4.67
N LEU A 76 -5.66 -0.88 4.69
CA LEU A 76 -4.89 -0.46 3.52
C LEU A 76 -4.44 -1.62 2.61
N ALA A 77 -4.04 -2.74 3.18
CA ALA A 77 -3.57 -3.90 2.45
C ALA A 77 -4.55 -5.10 2.53
N GLN A 78 -5.78 -4.86 2.96
CA GLN A 78 -6.84 -5.87 3.06
C GLN A 78 -6.38 -7.16 3.75
N TRP A 79 -5.76 -7.02 4.96
CA TRP A 79 -5.29 -8.18 5.72
C TRP A 79 -6.40 -9.20 5.97
N ASP A 80 -6.17 -10.41 5.53
CA ASP A 80 -7.06 -11.56 5.70
C ASP A 80 -6.35 -12.68 6.51
N PRO A 81 -6.90 -13.10 7.66
CA PRO A 81 -7.99 -12.45 8.40
C PRO A 81 -7.56 -11.12 9.04
N SER A 82 -8.49 -10.21 9.25
CA SER A 82 -8.27 -8.92 9.92
C SER A 82 -7.69 -9.05 11.32
N THR A 83 -7.81 -10.22 11.94
CA THR A 83 -7.22 -10.55 13.24
C THR A 83 -5.70 -10.49 13.24
N LYS A 84 -5.02 -10.71 12.11
CA LYS A 84 -3.57 -10.51 12.02
C LYS A 84 -3.17 -9.11 12.48
N TYR A 85 -3.90 -8.11 12.02
CA TYR A 85 -3.63 -6.73 12.40
C TYR A 85 -4.10 -6.39 13.82
N SER A 86 -5.26 -6.88 14.26
CA SER A 86 -5.71 -6.65 15.63
C SER A 86 -4.80 -7.33 16.68
N ASP A 87 -4.23 -8.48 16.35
CA ASP A 87 -3.25 -9.16 17.21
C ASP A 87 -1.95 -8.35 17.29
N TYR A 88 -1.51 -7.75 16.18
CA TYR A 88 -0.38 -6.82 16.19
C TYR A 88 -0.63 -5.63 17.11
N LEU A 89 -1.80 -4.96 17.03
CA LEU A 89 -2.13 -3.86 17.94
C LEU A 89 -2.04 -4.29 19.40
N THR A 90 -2.60 -5.46 19.71
CA THR A 90 -2.54 -6.04 21.07
C THR A 90 -1.09 -6.26 21.53
N GLN A 91 -0.23 -6.78 20.66
CA GLN A 91 1.20 -6.97 20.94
C GLN A 91 1.94 -5.65 21.18
N GLN A 92 1.51 -4.57 20.52
CA GLN A 92 2.03 -3.22 20.77
C GLN A 92 1.46 -2.56 22.03
N GLY A 93 0.59 -3.24 22.79
CA GLY A 93 -0.06 -2.70 23.98
C GLY A 93 -1.18 -1.70 23.66
N LEU A 94 -1.67 -1.69 22.44
CA LEU A 94 -2.74 -0.82 21.97
C LEU A 94 -4.10 -1.51 22.13
N THR A 95 -5.11 -0.72 22.48
CA THR A 95 -6.50 -1.22 22.52
C THR A 95 -7.03 -1.46 21.11
N VAL A 96 -7.64 -2.62 20.88
CA VAL A 96 -8.35 -2.90 19.64
C VAL A 96 -9.70 -2.18 19.67
N ASN A 97 -9.75 -1.01 19.03
CA ASN A 97 -10.94 -0.19 18.86
C ASN A 97 -10.91 0.46 17.47
N GLN A 98 -11.99 1.11 17.08
CA GLN A 98 -12.11 1.73 15.77
C GLN A 98 -10.98 2.72 15.50
N GLU A 99 -10.67 3.62 16.44
CA GLU A 99 -9.64 4.65 16.30
C GLU A 99 -8.26 4.04 15.98
N ASN A 100 -7.86 3.00 16.70
CA ASN A 100 -6.57 2.34 16.48
C ASN A 100 -6.56 1.46 15.23
N MET A 101 -7.68 0.78 14.95
CA MET A 101 -7.80 -0.05 13.77
C MET A 101 -7.77 0.78 12.47
N GLU A 102 -8.43 1.92 12.43
CA GLU A 102 -8.50 2.82 11.27
C GLU A 102 -7.28 3.77 11.18
N ASN A 103 -6.32 3.65 12.08
CA ASN A 103 -5.11 4.44 12.04
C ASN A 103 -4.13 3.90 11.00
N GLY A 104 -4.02 4.59 9.88
CA GLY A 104 -3.15 4.19 8.78
C GLY A 104 -1.67 4.09 9.16
N TYR A 105 -1.18 4.87 10.12
CA TYR A 105 0.22 4.75 10.57
C TYR A 105 0.48 3.43 11.29
N TYR A 106 -0.44 2.96 12.14
CA TYR A 106 -0.30 1.65 12.77
C TYR A 106 -0.38 0.51 11.74
N GLN A 107 -1.21 0.68 10.70
CA GLN A 107 -1.27 -0.27 9.60
C GLN A 107 0.03 -0.30 8.78
N LEU A 108 0.65 0.84 8.54
CA LEU A 108 1.94 0.93 7.86
C LEU A 108 3.08 0.38 8.72
N ASP A 109 3.06 0.60 10.04
CA ASP A 109 3.99 -0.04 10.97
C ASP A 109 3.89 -1.55 10.93
N PHE A 110 2.67 -2.07 10.92
CA PHE A 110 2.43 -3.51 10.78
C PHE A 110 2.96 -4.03 9.45
N LEU A 111 2.65 -3.37 8.34
CA LEU A 111 3.13 -3.75 7.02
C LEU A 111 4.66 -3.85 6.98
N LEU A 112 5.36 -2.86 7.52
CA LEU A 112 6.83 -2.83 7.53
C LEU A 112 7.46 -3.95 8.37
N GLN A 113 6.73 -4.46 9.36
CA GLN A 113 7.18 -5.51 10.27
C GLN A 113 6.75 -6.92 9.82
N ASP A 114 5.72 -7.04 8.99
CA ASP A 114 5.14 -8.32 8.56
C ASP A 114 5.97 -9.00 7.44
N SER A 115 7.26 -9.18 7.70
CA SER A 115 8.15 -9.88 6.76
C SER A 115 7.76 -11.35 6.54
N ALA A 116 6.97 -11.94 7.43
CA ALA A 116 6.45 -13.31 7.29
C ALA A 116 5.46 -13.45 6.14
N GLN A 117 4.82 -12.35 5.73
CA GLN A 117 3.94 -12.32 4.56
C GLN A 117 4.75 -12.47 3.25
N TRP A 118 6.00 -12.02 3.22
CA TRP A 118 6.87 -12.11 2.05
C TRP A 118 7.24 -13.55 1.72
N SER A 119 6.94 -14.02 0.51
CA SER A 119 7.24 -15.39 0.11
C SER A 119 7.86 -15.46 -1.28
N THR A 120 8.94 -16.21 -1.39
CA THR A 120 9.61 -16.51 -2.65
C THR A 120 9.12 -17.83 -3.31
N SER A 121 8.14 -18.50 -2.70
CA SER A 121 7.64 -19.80 -3.19
C SER A 121 6.79 -19.71 -4.46
N HIS A 122 6.47 -18.51 -4.93
CA HIS A 122 5.63 -18.26 -6.11
C HIS A 122 6.43 -17.90 -7.37
N VAL A 123 7.69 -18.36 -7.47
CA VAL A 123 8.55 -18.07 -8.63
C VAL A 123 7.93 -18.54 -9.95
N ASP A 124 7.20 -19.65 -9.94
CA ASP A 124 6.51 -20.16 -11.14
C ASP A 124 5.36 -19.21 -11.59
N MET A 125 4.67 -18.60 -10.64
CA MET A 125 3.67 -17.56 -10.92
C MET A 125 4.32 -16.31 -11.52
N ASN A 126 5.51 -15.96 -11.05
CA ASN A 126 6.27 -14.83 -11.57
C ASN A 126 6.51 -14.94 -13.09
N THR A 127 6.81 -16.15 -13.59
CA THR A 127 7.01 -16.36 -15.03
C THR A 127 5.72 -16.10 -15.83
N GLY A 128 4.56 -16.52 -15.33
CA GLY A 128 3.26 -16.22 -15.95
C GLY A 128 2.97 -14.72 -16.00
N TRP A 129 3.04 -14.05 -14.87
CA TRP A 129 2.84 -12.60 -14.78
C TRP A 129 3.79 -11.81 -15.67
N SER A 130 5.07 -12.21 -15.69
CA SER A 130 6.09 -11.55 -16.50
C SER A 130 5.80 -11.69 -18.00
N ASN A 131 5.33 -12.85 -18.43
CA ASN A 131 4.96 -13.08 -19.83
C ASN A 131 3.73 -12.29 -20.27
N ASP A 132 2.70 -12.24 -19.43
CA ASP A 132 1.43 -11.58 -19.77
C ASP A 132 1.58 -10.06 -19.87
N TYR A 133 2.36 -9.47 -18.96
CA TYR A 133 2.55 -8.02 -18.93
C TYR A 133 3.83 -7.55 -19.61
N GLN A 134 4.65 -8.47 -20.15
CA GLN A 134 5.95 -8.16 -20.76
C GLN A 134 6.87 -7.33 -19.84
N ILE A 135 6.76 -7.57 -18.53
CA ILE A 135 7.53 -6.89 -17.49
C ILE A 135 8.42 -7.93 -16.81
N TYR A 136 9.72 -7.70 -16.80
CA TYR A 136 10.63 -8.50 -16.01
C TYR A 136 10.39 -8.23 -14.52
N VAL A 137 10.06 -9.27 -13.76
CA VAL A 137 9.90 -9.18 -12.31
C VAL A 137 11.21 -9.51 -11.63
N PRO A 138 11.83 -8.56 -10.92
CA PRO A 138 13.06 -8.81 -10.19
C PRO A 138 12.86 -9.86 -9.10
N ILE A 139 13.93 -10.60 -8.80
CA ILE A 139 13.91 -11.55 -7.69
C ILE A 139 14.35 -10.83 -6.42
N TYR A 140 13.46 -10.80 -5.45
CA TYR A 140 13.72 -10.25 -4.12
C TYR A 140 13.69 -11.36 -3.08
N PRO A 141 14.86 -11.84 -2.60
CA PRO A 141 14.92 -12.87 -1.57
C PRO A 141 14.20 -12.47 -0.27
N THR A 142 14.22 -11.20 0.06
CA THR A 142 13.56 -10.64 1.24
C THR A 142 12.75 -9.40 0.90
N MET A 143 11.80 -9.05 1.77
CA MET A 143 11.07 -7.79 1.68
C MET A 143 12.01 -6.57 1.77
N GLN A 144 13.09 -6.68 2.54
CA GLN A 144 14.09 -5.62 2.64
C GLN A 144 14.83 -5.38 1.33
N ASP A 145 15.13 -6.43 0.55
CA ASP A 145 15.74 -6.28 -0.78
C ASP A 145 14.82 -5.50 -1.73
N PHE A 146 13.52 -5.77 -1.66
CA PHE A 146 12.51 -4.99 -2.40
C PHE A 146 12.47 -3.53 -1.92
N PHE A 147 12.51 -3.29 -0.61
CA PHE A 147 12.43 -1.93 -0.07
C PHE A 147 13.61 -1.07 -0.48
N THR A 148 14.80 -1.65 -0.59
CA THR A 148 16.03 -0.90 -0.86
C THR A 148 16.47 -0.88 -2.31
N ASP A 149 15.82 -1.63 -3.20
CA ASP A 149 16.16 -1.65 -4.62
C ASP A 149 15.94 -0.28 -5.28
N THR A 150 16.94 0.17 -6.02
CA THR A 150 16.94 1.44 -6.76
C THR A 150 17.01 1.25 -8.28
N GLN A 151 16.96 0.00 -8.77
CA GLN A 151 17.22 -0.31 -10.17
C GLN A 151 15.97 -0.67 -10.96
N ALA A 152 15.03 -1.38 -10.33
CA ALA A 152 13.82 -1.82 -10.99
C ALA A 152 12.82 -0.65 -11.14
N SER A 153 12.08 -0.66 -12.25
CA SER A 153 11.02 0.31 -12.50
C SER A 153 9.86 0.16 -11.52
N VAL A 154 9.08 1.23 -11.33
CA VAL A 154 7.83 1.21 -10.55
C VAL A 154 6.92 0.05 -10.98
N SER A 155 6.71 -0.13 -12.30
CA SER A 155 5.86 -1.20 -12.83
C SER A 155 6.37 -2.59 -12.46
N ALA A 156 7.68 -2.83 -12.56
CA ALA A 156 8.29 -4.12 -12.18
C ALA A 156 8.15 -4.39 -10.69
N LYS A 157 8.33 -3.37 -9.86
CA LYS A 157 8.13 -3.44 -8.41
C LYS A 157 6.65 -3.63 -8.03
N THR A 158 5.71 -3.02 -8.77
CA THR A 158 4.27 -3.22 -8.54
C THR A 158 3.89 -4.69 -8.75
N LEU A 159 4.39 -5.28 -9.83
CA LEU A 159 4.20 -6.70 -10.10
C LEU A 159 4.89 -7.59 -9.05
N ALA A 160 6.12 -7.24 -8.65
CA ALA A 160 6.84 -7.96 -7.61
C ALA A 160 6.09 -7.92 -6.26
N TRP A 161 5.61 -6.76 -5.82
CA TRP A 161 4.82 -6.66 -4.60
C TRP A 161 3.62 -7.59 -4.62
N MET A 162 2.85 -7.59 -5.70
CA MET A 162 1.71 -8.47 -5.85
C MET A 162 2.10 -9.95 -5.77
N VAL A 163 3.19 -10.36 -6.44
CA VAL A 163 3.63 -11.76 -6.46
C VAL A 163 4.16 -12.23 -5.11
N TYR A 164 4.96 -11.41 -4.43
CA TYR A 164 5.64 -11.80 -3.20
C TYR A 164 4.85 -11.55 -1.92
N TRP A 165 4.04 -10.47 -1.90
CA TRP A 165 3.28 -10.05 -0.73
C TRP A 165 1.81 -10.46 -0.80
N GLU A 166 1.07 -10.02 -1.84
CA GLU A 166 -0.37 -10.29 -1.97
C GLU A 166 -0.63 -11.76 -2.28
N ARG A 167 0.20 -12.36 -3.11
CA ARG A 167 0.15 -13.78 -3.50
C ARG A 167 -1.22 -14.25 -3.96
N PRO A 168 -1.91 -13.52 -4.81
CA PRO A 168 -3.17 -13.98 -5.36
C PRO A 168 -2.95 -15.23 -6.20
N SER A 169 -3.98 -16.05 -6.37
CA SER A 169 -3.96 -17.09 -7.40
C SER A 169 -3.78 -16.42 -8.78
N TYR A 170 -2.99 -17.05 -9.65
CA TYR A 170 -2.79 -16.52 -11.00
C TYR A 170 -4.10 -16.48 -11.78
N ASP A 171 -4.64 -15.29 -11.95
CA ASP A 171 -5.74 -14.99 -12.88
C ASP A 171 -5.63 -13.52 -13.32
N PRO A 172 -5.12 -13.25 -14.53
CA PRO A 172 -4.90 -11.90 -15.01
C PRO A 172 -6.19 -11.08 -15.14
N ASN A 173 -7.35 -11.73 -15.25
CA ASN A 173 -8.62 -11.03 -15.42
C ASN A 173 -9.20 -10.50 -14.10
N ILE A 174 -8.90 -11.13 -12.98
CA ILE A 174 -9.47 -10.75 -11.67
C ILE A 174 -8.48 -10.02 -10.76
N ASN A 175 -7.19 -10.04 -11.06
CA ASN A 175 -6.17 -9.45 -10.18
C ASN A 175 -5.87 -7.98 -10.48
N HIS A 176 -6.56 -7.39 -11.45
CA HIS A 176 -6.46 -5.95 -11.76
C HIS A 176 -5.03 -5.43 -11.91
N MET A 177 -4.13 -6.24 -12.50
CA MET A 177 -2.71 -5.91 -12.53
C MET A 177 -2.41 -4.65 -13.32
N THR A 178 -3.10 -4.46 -14.45
CA THR A 178 -2.97 -3.23 -15.24
C THR A 178 -3.33 -2.00 -14.41
N ASP A 179 -4.45 -2.07 -13.68
CA ASP A 179 -4.91 -0.99 -12.82
C ASP A 179 -3.88 -0.69 -11.72
N ARG A 180 -3.28 -1.73 -11.10
CA ARG A 180 -2.22 -1.57 -10.07
C ARG A 180 -1.00 -0.83 -10.63
N ILE A 181 -0.56 -1.20 -11.84
CA ILE A 181 0.57 -0.55 -12.52
C ILE A 181 0.21 0.89 -12.88
N ASP A 182 -0.98 1.14 -13.41
CA ASP A 182 -1.43 2.48 -13.79
C ASP A 182 -1.53 3.40 -12.56
N TYR A 183 -2.06 2.89 -11.44
CA TYR A 183 -2.08 3.64 -10.18
C TYR A 183 -0.67 3.93 -9.65
N ALA A 184 0.20 2.94 -9.65
CA ALA A 184 1.58 3.13 -9.20
C ALA A 184 2.32 4.20 -10.02
N ASN A 185 2.17 4.17 -11.35
CA ASN A 185 2.73 5.17 -12.26
C ASN A 185 2.10 6.55 -12.06
N HIS A 186 0.78 6.62 -11.84
CA HIS A 186 0.09 7.87 -11.52
C HIS A 186 0.66 8.51 -10.24
N TRP A 187 0.77 7.74 -9.16
CA TRP A 187 1.32 8.24 -7.88
C TRP A 187 2.78 8.66 -8.01
N SER A 188 3.57 7.93 -8.76
CA SER A 188 4.96 8.29 -9.07
C SER A 188 5.06 9.67 -9.75
N GLY A 189 4.19 9.97 -10.69
CA GLY A 189 4.13 11.28 -11.34
C GLY A 189 3.57 12.40 -10.47
N SER A 190 2.55 12.10 -9.67
CA SER A 190 1.79 13.08 -8.90
C SER A 190 2.49 13.49 -7.59
N ILE A 191 3.06 12.53 -6.85
CA ILE A 191 3.67 12.79 -5.53
C ILE A 191 5.07 13.37 -5.67
N SER A 192 5.83 13.06 -6.72
CA SER A 192 7.16 13.62 -6.95
C SER A 192 7.16 15.14 -7.06
N VAL A 193 6.11 15.73 -7.59
CA VAL A 193 5.94 17.20 -7.67
C VAL A 193 5.82 17.82 -6.29
N PHE A 194 5.12 17.16 -5.37
CA PHE A 194 4.95 17.66 -4.00
C PHE A 194 6.20 17.50 -3.15
N ALA A 195 6.95 16.43 -3.32
CA ALA A 195 8.23 16.24 -2.64
C ALA A 195 9.22 17.36 -2.99
N LEU A 196 9.24 17.79 -4.24
CA LEU A 196 10.09 18.91 -4.68
C LEU A 196 9.63 20.23 -4.07
N ILE A 197 8.33 20.51 -4.03
CA ILE A 197 7.78 21.73 -3.42
C ILE A 197 8.03 21.74 -1.90
N TRP A 198 7.88 20.61 -1.23
CA TRP A 198 8.16 20.48 0.21
C TRP A 198 9.65 20.67 0.51
N LEU A 199 10.54 20.08 -0.29
CA LEU A 199 11.97 20.25 -0.18
C LEU A 199 12.36 21.72 -0.37
N LEU A 200 11.81 22.37 -1.38
CA LEU A 200 12.03 23.80 -1.66
C LEU A 200 11.48 24.68 -0.54
N ALA A 201 10.33 24.35 0.04
CA ALA A 201 9.75 25.07 1.16
C ALA A 201 10.60 24.91 2.45
N LYS A 202 11.12 23.71 2.70
CA LYS A 202 12.02 23.44 3.83
C LYS A 202 13.36 24.14 3.69
N VAL A 203 13.96 24.13 2.48
CA VAL A 203 15.19 24.86 2.14
C VAL A 203 14.98 26.36 2.27
N ALA A 204 13.81 26.87 1.91
CA ALA A 204 13.47 28.30 2.03
C ALA A 204 13.17 28.73 3.48
N GLY A 205 13.25 27.82 4.46
CA GLY A 205 13.02 28.13 5.89
C GLY A 205 11.58 28.54 6.22
N LYS A 206 10.61 28.25 5.33
CA LYS A 206 9.21 28.66 5.51
C LYS A 206 8.39 27.72 6.40
N TRP A 207 8.91 26.54 6.74
CA TRP A 207 8.24 25.58 7.62
C TRP A 207 9.16 25.31 8.83
N ARG A 208 8.72 25.75 10.00
CA ARG A 208 9.23 25.28 11.29
C ARG A 208 8.26 24.22 11.80
N LEU A 209 8.77 23.03 12.11
CA LEU A 209 8.05 22.05 12.90
C LEU A 209 7.83 22.58 14.31
#